data_c49cbcf2d8c032be6e17cffd862e2a5f
#
_entry.id   c49cbcf2d8c032be6e17cffd862e2a5f
#
_cell.length_a   1.000
_cell.length_b   1.000
_cell.length_c   1.000
_cell.angle_alpha   90.00
_cell.angle_beta   90.00
_cell.angle_gamma   90.00
#
_symmetry.space_group_name_H-M   'P 1'
#
loop_
_entity.id
_entity.type
_entity.pdbx_description
1 polymer ?
#
loop_
_entity_poly.entity_id
_entity_poly.type
_entity_poly.pdbx_seq_one_letter_code
_entity_poly.pdbx_strand_id
1 'polypeptide(L)'
;KISIIALGPMTNLAKVFSRKPELITNVEEMVSMGGSFKSHGNCSPVAEYNYWCDPDAAAVVYDLFAKAGSKIHMIGLDVTREIVLTPNRLEYMCRLDPEVGEFIRKITGFYMDFHWEQEGIIGCVINDPLAVAYFIDRSMCDGFDSFTVVATDGVCRGQTVVDSMNFWKKEPNSRILTETDS
;
A
#
# COMPACT_ATOMS: atom_id res chain seq x y z
N LYS A 1 -23.15 -0.17 2.02
CA LYS A 1 -21.77 -0.58 1.71
C LYS A 1 -20.79 0.42 2.29
N ILE A 2 -19.59 0.00 2.60
CA ILE A 2 -18.50 0.83 3.12
C ILE A 2 -17.27 0.67 2.22
N SER A 3 -16.43 1.70 2.15
CA SER A 3 -15.09 1.60 1.59
C SER A 3 -14.06 1.53 2.71
N ILE A 4 -12.96 0.82 2.48
CA ILE A 4 -11.89 0.63 3.46
C ILE A 4 -10.58 1.14 2.85
N ILE A 5 -9.88 2.00 3.60
CA ILE A 5 -8.50 2.36 3.30
C ILE A 5 -7.64 1.80 4.43
N ALA A 6 -6.86 0.74 4.13
CA ALA A 6 -5.97 0.10 5.09
C ALA A 6 -4.57 0.71 4.96
N LEU A 7 -4.14 1.42 6.01
CA LEU A 7 -2.86 2.16 6.07
C LEU A 7 -1.85 1.50 7.03
N GLY A 8 -2.08 0.25 7.40
CA GLY A 8 -1.24 -0.51 8.32
C GLY A 8 -1.45 -2.01 8.17
N PRO A 9 -0.87 -2.82 9.07
CA PRO A 9 -1.02 -4.28 9.05
C PRO A 9 -2.48 -4.73 9.06
N MET A 10 -2.78 -5.76 8.30
CA MET A 10 -4.16 -6.23 8.08
C MET A 10 -4.74 -7.07 9.22
N THR A 11 -4.11 -7.12 10.39
CA THR A 11 -4.51 -7.95 11.53
C THR A 11 -5.98 -7.76 11.93
N ASN A 12 -6.45 -6.52 11.98
CA ASN A 12 -7.83 -6.23 12.36
C ASN A 12 -8.82 -6.72 11.30
N LEU A 13 -8.50 -6.50 10.02
CA LEU A 13 -9.32 -6.94 8.90
C LEU A 13 -9.40 -8.47 8.82
N ALA A 14 -8.25 -9.16 8.97
CA ALA A 14 -8.20 -10.61 9.02
C ALA A 14 -9.07 -11.17 10.14
N LYS A 15 -9.02 -10.60 11.35
CA LYS A 15 -9.86 -11.01 12.49
C LYS A 15 -11.35 -10.84 12.21
N VAL A 16 -11.74 -9.72 11.60
CA VAL A 16 -13.15 -9.44 11.28
C VAL A 16 -13.65 -10.38 10.19
N PHE A 17 -12.95 -10.45 9.07
CA PHE A 17 -13.39 -11.24 7.91
C PHE A 17 -13.27 -12.75 8.11
N SER A 18 -12.33 -13.23 8.94
CA SER A 18 -12.30 -14.65 9.31
C SER A 18 -13.48 -15.07 10.19
N ARG A 19 -13.99 -14.15 11.03
CA ARG A 19 -15.16 -14.43 11.87
C ARG A 19 -16.48 -14.28 11.13
N LYS A 20 -16.54 -13.35 10.17
CA LYS A 20 -17.74 -13.01 9.41
C LYS A 20 -17.39 -12.73 7.94
N PRO A 21 -17.08 -13.77 7.15
CA PRO A 21 -16.67 -13.59 5.74
C PRO A 21 -17.74 -12.89 4.89
N GLU A 22 -19.00 -13.04 5.26
CA GLU A 22 -20.13 -12.39 4.58
C GLU A 22 -20.05 -10.86 4.59
N LEU A 23 -19.31 -10.27 5.52
CA LEU A 23 -19.13 -8.82 5.58
C LEU A 23 -18.34 -8.26 4.38
N ILE A 24 -17.54 -9.08 3.69
CA ILE A 24 -16.83 -8.66 2.49
C ILE A 24 -17.80 -8.19 1.41
N THR A 25 -18.99 -8.78 1.32
CA THR A 25 -20.03 -8.35 0.38
C THR A 25 -20.56 -6.93 0.65
N ASN A 26 -20.34 -6.41 1.86
CA ASN A 26 -20.66 -5.05 2.25
C ASN A 26 -19.52 -4.06 2.01
N VAL A 27 -18.34 -4.56 1.67
CA VAL A 27 -17.20 -3.73 1.24
C VAL A 27 -17.42 -3.38 -0.23
N GLU A 28 -17.55 -2.11 -0.51
CA GLU A 28 -17.65 -1.61 -1.88
C GLU A 28 -16.29 -1.59 -2.54
N GLU A 29 -15.30 -1.18 -1.77
CA GLU A 29 -13.93 -1.03 -2.23
C GLU A 29 -12.95 -1.15 -1.07
N MET A 30 -11.79 -1.74 -1.34
CA MET A 30 -10.67 -1.79 -0.42
C MET A 30 -9.39 -1.31 -1.10
N VAL A 31 -8.83 -0.21 -0.58
CA VAL A 31 -7.48 0.28 -0.91
C VAL A 31 -6.55 -0.08 0.23
N SER A 32 -5.41 -0.67 -0.06
CA SER A 32 -4.39 -1.03 0.93
C SER A 32 -3.06 -0.40 0.57
N MET A 33 -2.52 0.44 1.47
CA MET A 33 -1.11 0.79 1.42
C MET A 33 -0.33 -0.40 1.97
N GLY A 34 0.47 -1.04 1.12
CA GLY A 34 1.28 -2.21 1.49
C GLY A 34 1.72 -3.04 0.30
N GLY A 35 2.70 -3.90 0.55
CA GLY A 35 3.24 -4.80 -0.44
C GLY A 35 4.17 -4.15 -1.47
N SER A 36 4.65 -4.98 -2.38
CA SER A 36 5.47 -4.56 -3.53
C SER A 36 5.36 -5.59 -4.64
N PHE A 37 5.49 -5.17 -5.89
CA PHE A 37 5.48 -6.05 -7.07
C PHE A 37 6.90 -6.28 -7.62
N LYS A 38 7.53 -5.22 -8.12
CA LYS A 38 8.91 -5.23 -8.66
C LYS A 38 9.88 -4.46 -7.79
N SER A 39 9.38 -3.56 -6.95
CA SER A 39 10.20 -2.81 -6.01
C SER A 39 10.77 -3.75 -4.94
N HIS A 40 11.99 -3.49 -4.50
CA HIS A 40 12.53 -4.17 -3.31
C HIS A 40 11.71 -3.78 -2.06
N GLY A 41 11.82 -4.58 -1.00
CA GLY A 41 11.18 -4.27 0.28
C GLY A 41 11.80 -3.06 0.99
N ASN A 42 11.17 -2.65 2.09
CA ASN A 42 11.68 -1.63 3.00
C ASN A 42 11.86 -2.15 4.43
N CYS A 43 11.47 -3.40 4.69
CA CYS A 43 11.62 -4.07 5.99
C CYS A 43 12.41 -5.36 5.89
N SER A 44 12.42 -5.97 4.72
CA SER A 44 13.28 -7.05 4.30
C SER A 44 13.65 -6.84 2.83
N PRO A 45 14.56 -7.64 2.24
CA PRO A 45 14.88 -7.50 0.82
C PRO A 45 13.68 -7.56 -0.12
N VAL A 46 12.59 -8.21 0.29
CA VAL A 46 11.43 -8.49 -0.57
C VAL A 46 10.08 -8.03 -0.01
N ALA A 47 10.03 -7.61 1.27
CA ALA A 47 8.76 -7.32 1.93
C ALA A 47 8.62 -5.85 2.33
N GLU A 48 7.42 -5.33 2.12
CA GLU A 48 6.96 -4.04 2.62
C GLU A 48 6.51 -4.18 4.09
N TYR A 49 6.70 -3.12 4.87
CA TYR A 49 6.53 -3.10 6.33
C TYR A 49 5.15 -3.57 6.80
N ASN A 50 4.06 -3.06 6.24
CA ASN A 50 2.71 -3.38 6.70
C ASN A 50 2.40 -4.88 6.52
N TYR A 51 2.78 -5.46 5.41
CA TYR A 51 2.57 -6.88 5.14
C TYR A 51 3.61 -7.75 5.84
N TRP A 52 4.82 -7.25 6.06
CA TRP A 52 5.84 -7.95 6.83
C TRP A 52 5.49 -8.06 8.32
N CYS A 53 4.83 -7.04 8.90
CA CYS A 53 4.43 -7.04 10.31
C CYS A 53 3.44 -8.18 10.63
N ASP A 54 2.49 -8.45 9.73
CA ASP A 54 1.52 -9.55 9.88
C ASP A 54 1.18 -10.17 8.52
N PRO A 55 2.09 -10.98 7.95
CA PRO A 55 1.88 -11.58 6.64
C PRO A 55 0.77 -12.63 6.64
N ASP A 56 0.55 -13.30 7.77
CA ASP A 56 -0.57 -14.26 7.92
C ASP A 56 -1.91 -13.53 7.76
N ALA A 57 -2.05 -12.37 8.39
CA ALA A 57 -3.25 -11.56 8.25
C ALA A 57 -3.43 -11.06 6.81
N ALA A 58 -2.36 -10.57 6.17
CA ALA A 58 -2.42 -10.15 4.78
C ALA A 58 -2.82 -11.31 3.86
N ALA A 59 -2.20 -12.49 4.00
CA ALA A 59 -2.54 -13.68 3.23
C ALA A 59 -4.00 -14.09 3.40
N VAL A 60 -4.51 -14.07 4.64
CA VAL A 60 -5.91 -14.39 4.94
C VAL A 60 -6.86 -13.41 4.26
N VAL A 61 -6.57 -12.12 4.32
CA VAL A 61 -7.45 -11.09 3.69
C VAL A 61 -7.47 -11.25 2.18
N TYR A 62 -6.31 -11.45 1.53
CA TYR A 62 -6.24 -11.69 0.08
C TYR A 62 -7.00 -12.95 -0.34
N ASP A 63 -6.88 -14.05 0.43
CA ASP A 63 -7.61 -15.30 0.17
C ASP A 63 -9.13 -15.13 0.32
N LEU A 64 -9.58 -14.43 1.36
CA LEU A 64 -10.99 -14.17 1.58
C LEU A 64 -11.61 -13.25 0.52
N PHE A 65 -10.87 -12.22 0.06
CA PHE A 65 -11.30 -11.37 -1.05
C PHE A 65 -11.36 -12.16 -2.36
N ALA A 66 -10.39 -13.04 -2.63
CA ALA A 66 -10.44 -13.94 -3.78
C ALA A 66 -11.69 -14.83 -3.76
N LYS A 67 -12.00 -15.46 -2.62
CA LYS A 67 -13.19 -16.31 -2.45
C LYS A 67 -14.51 -15.54 -2.63
N ALA A 68 -14.52 -14.27 -2.27
CA ALA A 68 -15.68 -13.39 -2.44
C ALA A 68 -15.79 -12.79 -3.86
N GLY A 69 -14.84 -13.03 -4.75
CA GLY A 69 -14.79 -12.40 -6.08
C GLY A 69 -14.54 -10.90 -6.02
N SER A 70 -13.92 -10.42 -4.94
CA SER A 70 -13.61 -9.01 -4.69
C SER A 70 -12.13 -8.76 -4.88
N LYS A 71 -11.74 -7.50 -5.11
CA LYS A 71 -10.35 -7.09 -5.33
C LYS A 71 -9.88 -6.10 -4.27
N ILE A 72 -8.58 -6.17 -3.96
CA ILE A 72 -7.86 -5.20 -3.15
C ILE A 72 -7.04 -4.32 -4.08
N HIS A 73 -7.18 -3.00 -3.99
CA HIS A 73 -6.32 -2.06 -4.68
C HIS A 73 -5.03 -1.90 -3.87
N MET A 74 -3.95 -2.47 -4.37
CA MET A 74 -2.65 -2.47 -3.71
C MET A 74 -1.82 -1.24 -4.12
N ILE A 75 -1.66 -0.30 -3.18
CA ILE A 75 -0.73 0.82 -3.28
C ILE A 75 0.59 0.38 -2.66
N GLY A 76 1.42 -0.28 -3.45
CA GLY A 76 2.68 -0.84 -3.01
C GLY A 76 3.86 0.12 -3.15
N LEU A 77 5.06 -0.37 -2.77
CA LEU A 77 6.29 0.42 -2.85
C LEU A 77 6.67 0.79 -4.29
N ASP A 78 6.12 0.10 -5.28
CA ASP A 78 6.35 0.40 -6.70
C ASP A 78 5.87 1.82 -7.04
N VAL A 79 4.70 2.19 -6.55
CA VAL A 79 4.08 3.49 -6.85
C VAL A 79 4.37 4.53 -5.77
N THR A 80 4.46 4.15 -4.49
CA THR A 80 4.70 5.13 -3.43
C THR A 80 6.09 5.76 -3.49
N ARG A 81 7.09 5.01 -3.95
CA ARG A 81 8.46 5.53 -4.12
C ARG A 81 8.62 6.58 -5.22
N GLU A 82 7.64 6.72 -6.11
CA GLU A 82 7.61 7.80 -7.09
C GLU A 82 7.21 9.14 -6.46
N ILE A 83 6.53 9.11 -5.32
CA ILE A 83 6.04 10.33 -4.65
C ILE A 83 6.92 10.66 -3.45
N VAL A 84 7.82 11.63 -3.66
CA VAL A 84 8.73 12.12 -2.61
C VAL A 84 8.36 13.55 -2.24
N LEU A 85 8.09 13.78 -0.95
CA LEU A 85 7.99 15.12 -0.38
C LEU A 85 9.40 15.66 -0.16
N THR A 86 9.91 16.41 -1.12
CA THR A 86 11.21 17.06 -1.01
C THR A 86 11.13 18.34 -0.17
N PRO A 87 12.27 18.84 0.39
CA PRO A 87 12.30 20.12 1.12
C PRO A 87 11.71 21.29 0.32
N ASN A 88 11.94 21.34 -0.99
CA ASN A 88 11.39 22.39 -1.86
C ASN A 88 9.87 22.30 -2.00
N ARG A 89 9.32 21.09 -2.12
CA ARG A 89 7.87 20.87 -2.16
C ARG A 89 7.23 21.27 -0.82
N LEU A 90 7.86 20.92 0.30
CA LEU A 90 7.41 21.31 1.63
C LEU A 90 7.42 22.82 1.80
N GLU A 91 8.49 23.49 1.39
CA GLU A 91 8.58 24.97 1.44
C GLU A 91 7.49 25.62 0.57
N TYR A 92 7.21 25.06 -0.60
CA TYR A 92 6.11 25.54 -1.45
C TYR A 92 4.76 25.37 -0.77
N MET A 93 4.50 24.24 -0.10
CA MET A 93 3.28 24.03 0.68
C MET A 93 3.13 25.07 1.81
N CYS A 94 4.23 25.38 2.52
CA CYS A 94 4.23 26.42 3.56
C CYS A 94 3.90 27.83 3.02
N ARG A 95 4.23 28.11 1.75
CA ARG A 95 3.86 29.40 1.11
C ARG A 95 2.43 29.44 0.65
N LEU A 96 1.86 28.28 0.26
CA LEU A 96 0.44 28.18 -0.14
C LEU A 96 -0.47 28.29 1.07
N ASP A 97 -0.16 27.56 2.13
CA ASP A 97 -0.89 27.54 3.40
C ASP A 97 0.12 27.38 4.55
N PRO A 98 0.48 28.49 5.25
CA PRO A 98 1.47 28.46 6.32
C PRO A 98 1.08 27.54 7.50
N GLU A 99 -0.20 27.44 7.84
CA GLU A 99 -0.66 26.63 8.97
C GLU A 99 -0.53 25.14 8.65
N VAL A 100 -1.04 24.71 7.50
CA VAL A 100 -0.95 23.32 7.02
C VAL A 100 0.49 22.96 6.70
N GLY A 101 1.24 23.82 6.04
CA GLY A 101 2.65 23.58 5.69
C GLY A 101 3.53 23.40 6.91
N GLU A 102 3.39 24.22 7.94
CA GLU A 102 4.13 24.08 9.19
C GLU A 102 3.73 22.84 9.99
N PHE A 103 2.45 22.46 9.95
CA PHE A 103 2.02 21.18 10.51
C PHE A 103 2.72 20.00 9.82
N ILE A 104 2.70 19.97 8.47
CA ILE A 104 3.36 18.92 7.68
C ILE A 104 4.85 18.91 7.97
N ARG A 105 5.52 20.07 8.02
CA ARG A 105 6.94 20.19 8.36
C ARG A 105 7.27 19.53 9.71
N LYS A 106 6.45 19.75 10.71
CA LYS A 106 6.66 19.19 12.05
C LYS A 106 6.51 17.67 12.08
N ILE A 107 5.51 17.12 11.40
CA ILE A 107 5.27 15.67 11.41
C ILE A 107 6.20 14.89 10.47
N THR A 108 6.77 15.53 9.44
CA THR A 108 7.64 14.85 8.47
C THR A 108 9.13 15.02 8.74
N GLY A 109 9.54 15.90 9.64
CA GLY A 109 10.96 16.17 9.92
C GLY A 109 11.76 14.90 10.26
N PHE A 110 11.33 14.16 11.27
CA PHE A 110 11.95 12.87 11.64
C PHE A 110 11.96 11.87 10.47
N TYR A 111 10.88 11.84 9.68
CA TYR A 111 10.74 10.89 8.58
C TYR A 111 11.65 11.23 7.39
N MET A 112 11.94 12.52 7.16
CA MET A 112 12.95 12.96 6.18
C MET A 112 14.35 12.55 6.60
N ASP A 113 14.72 12.74 7.89
CA ASP A 113 16.00 12.31 8.42
C ASP A 113 16.17 10.79 8.32
N PHE A 114 15.13 10.03 8.65
CA PHE A 114 15.10 8.57 8.51
C PHE A 114 15.36 8.12 7.07
N HIS A 115 14.66 8.70 6.08
CA HIS A 115 14.87 8.34 4.66
C HIS A 115 16.25 8.70 4.15
N TRP A 116 16.82 9.82 4.64
CA TRP A 116 18.18 10.19 4.31
C TRP A 116 19.19 9.17 4.86
N GLU A 117 19.07 8.77 6.11
CA GLU A 117 19.97 7.81 6.74
C GLU A 117 19.85 6.39 6.19
N GLN A 118 18.63 5.94 5.87
CA GLN A 118 18.39 4.56 5.46
C GLN A 118 18.47 4.36 3.94
N GLU A 119 18.02 5.31 3.15
CA GLU A 119 17.85 5.14 1.70
C GLU A 119 18.57 6.21 0.88
N GLY A 120 19.17 7.24 1.49
CA GLY A 120 19.83 8.35 0.81
C GLY A 120 18.87 9.26 0.03
N ILE A 121 17.60 9.28 0.41
CA ILE A 121 16.55 10.09 -0.23
C ILE A 121 16.52 11.48 0.39
N ILE A 122 16.62 12.53 -0.43
CA ILE A 122 16.44 13.93 0.00
C ILE A 122 14.93 14.23 0.07
N GLY A 123 14.34 13.99 1.22
CA GLY A 123 12.90 14.11 1.46
C GLY A 123 12.34 12.85 2.13
N CYS A 124 11.05 12.65 2.02
CA CYS A 124 10.43 11.41 2.49
C CYS A 124 9.41 10.87 1.49
N VAL A 125 9.34 9.55 1.37
CA VAL A 125 8.35 8.85 0.54
C VAL A 125 6.96 9.03 1.15
N ILE A 126 5.99 9.38 0.32
CA ILE A 126 4.61 9.60 0.76
C ILE A 126 3.79 8.34 0.47
N ASN A 127 3.70 7.46 1.47
CA ASN A 127 3.04 6.16 1.36
C ASN A 127 1.52 6.28 1.57
N ASP A 128 1.09 6.49 2.80
CA ASP A 128 -0.33 6.48 3.21
C ASP A 128 -1.16 7.58 2.55
N PRO A 129 -0.68 8.83 2.43
CA PRO A 129 -1.43 9.87 1.74
C PRO A 129 -1.70 9.55 0.27
N LEU A 130 -0.80 8.82 -0.43
CA LEU A 130 -1.04 8.39 -1.80
C LEU A 130 -2.22 7.42 -1.89
N ALA A 131 -2.34 6.47 -0.94
CA ALA A 131 -3.48 5.55 -0.90
C ALA A 131 -4.81 6.28 -0.69
N VAL A 132 -4.83 7.32 0.15
CA VAL A 132 -5.99 8.19 0.36
C VAL A 132 -6.28 9.01 -0.89
N ALA A 133 -5.25 9.60 -1.50
CA ALA A 133 -5.40 10.41 -2.71
C ALA A 133 -5.94 9.56 -3.88
N TYR A 134 -5.41 8.36 -4.10
CA TYR A 134 -5.95 7.42 -5.07
C TYR A 134 -7.40 7.02 -4.78
N PHE A 135 -7.78 6.87 -3.51
CA PHE A 135 -9.18 6.61 -3.17
C PHE A 135 -10.09 7.77 -3.56
N ILE A 136 -9.64 9.01 -3.43
CA ILE A 136 -10.39 10.22 -3.82
C ILE A 136 -10.42 10.38 -5.34
N ASP A 137 -9.28 10.18 -5.99
CA ASP A 137 -9.11 10.35 -7.44
C ASP A 137 -8.33 9.16 -8.04
N ARG A 138 -9.05 8.31 -8.78
CA ARG A 138 -8.51 7.10 -9.42
C ARG A 138 -7.50 7.40 -10.53
N SER A 139 -7.54 8.59 -11.10
CA SER A 139 -6.61 8.97 -12.16
C SER A 139 -5.17 9.15 -11.67
N MET A 140 -4.97 9.31 -10.36
CA MET A 140 -3.65 9.51 -9.77
C MET A 140 -2.69 8.33 -9.92
N CYS A 141 -3.20 7.10 -10.09
CA CYS A 141 -2.37 5.92 -10.27
C CYS A 141 -3.02 4.96 -11.28
N ASP A 142 -2.19 4.32 -12.10
CA ASP A 142 -2.62 3.23 -12.96
C ASP A 142 -1.90 1.92 -12.63
N GLY A 143 -2.42 0.82 -13.15
CA GLY A 143 -1.93 -0.52 -12.89
C GLY A 143 -2.75 -1.60 -13.57
N PHE A 144 -2.63 -2.82 -13.10
CA PHE A 144 -3.27 -3.99 -13.72
C PHE A 144 -3.88 -4.92 -12.68
N ASP A 145 -4.85 -5.70 -13.12
CA ASP A 145 -5.50 -6.72 -12.30
C ASP A 145 -4.67 -8.01 -12.28
N SER A 146 -4.49 -8.62 -11.11
CA SER A 146 -3.73 -9.84 -10.95
C SER A 146 -4.23 -10.70 -9.79
N PHE A 147 -3.91 -11.98 -9.84
CA PHE A 147 -4.01 -12.83 -8.65
C PHE A 147 -2.73 -12.67 -7.81
N THR A 148 -2.92 -12.34 -6.56
CA THR A 148 -1.83 -12.05 -5.61
C THR A 148 -1.96 -12.91 -4.37
N VAL A 149 -0.84 -13.40 -3.87
CA VAL A 149 -0.72 -14.07 -2.56
C VAL A 149 0.39 -13.40 -1.74
N VAL A 150 0.34 -13.58 -0.43
CA VAL A 150 1.39 -13.10 0.48
C VAL A 150 2.10 -14.30 1.08
N ALA A 151 3.44 -14.32 0.99
CA ALA A 151 4.25 -15.37 1.59
C ALA A 151 4.30 -15.21 3.11
N THR A 152 4.00 -16.28 3.84
CA THR A 152 3.87 -16.23 5.32
C THR A 152 5.10 -16.73 6.05
N ASP A 153 6.03 -17.42 5.37
CA ASP A 153 7.19 -18.04 5.98
C ASP A 153 8.47 -17.94 5.12
N GLY A 154 9.55 -18.51 5.65
CA GLY A 154 10.84 -18.58 4.96
C GLY A 154 11.49 -17.22 4.72
N VAL A 155 12.44 -17.19 3.80
CA VAL A 155 13.22 -15.98 3.46
C VAL A 155 12.38 -14.91 2.73
N CYS A 156 11.23 -15.31 2.19
CA CYS A 156 10.31 -14.45 1.46
C CYS A 156 9.12 -13.98 2.33
N ARG A 157 9.16 -14.21 3.65
CA ARG A 157 8.06 -13.83 4.55
C ARG A 157 7.66 -12.37 4.35
N GLY A 158 6.37 -12.13 4.12
CA GLY A 158 5.80 -10.79 3.87
C GLY A 158 5.85 -10.34 2.41
N GLN A 159 6.50 -11.11 1.52
CA GLN A 159 6.52 -10.80 0.10
C GLN A 159 5.13 -10.96 -0.53
N THR A 160 4.73 -9.99 -1.33
CA THR A 160 3.61 -10.13 -2.26
C THR A 160 4.08 -10.82 -3.54
N VAL A 161 3.47 -11.95 -3.84
CA VAL A 161 3.72 -12.70 -5.08
C VAL A 161 2.57 -12.42 -6.04
N VAL A 162 2.84 -11.58 -7.03
CA VAL A 162 1.87 -11.10 -8.02
C VAL A 162 1.99 -11.92 -9.29
N ASP A 163 0.94 -12.64 -9.68
CA ASP A 163 0.91 -13.46 -10.89
C ASP A 163 0.62 -12.62 -12.15
N SER A 164 1.52 -11.70 -12.46
CA SER A 164 1.34 -10.77 -13.59
C SER A 164 1.29 -11.44 -14.97
N MET A 165 1.74 -12.69 -15.07
CA MET A 165 1.72 -13.47 -16.31
C MET A 165 0.61 -14.53 -16.34
N ASN A 166 -0.25 -14.55 -15.31
CA ASN A 166 -1.37 -15.49 -15.17
C ASN A 166 -0.95 -16.97 -15.28
N PHE A 167 0.16 -17.33 -14.64
CA PHE A 167 0.63 -18.72 -14.58
C PHE A 167 -0.35 -19.64 -13.85
N TRP A 168 -1.00 -19.13 -12.81
CA TRP A 168 -1.94 -19.91 -12.00
C TRP A 168 -3.36 -19.97 -12.59
N LYS A 169 -3.64 -19.17 -13.64
CA LYS A 169 -4.96 -19.10 -14.31
C LYS A 169 -6.11 -18.91 -13.31
N LYS A 170 -5.88 -18.03 -12.33
CA LYS A 170 -6.87 -17.68 -11.31
C LYS A 170 -7.48 -16.32 -11.61
N GLU A 171 -8.75 -16.13 -11.17
CA GLU A 171 -9.40 -14.84 -11.23
C GLU A 171 -8.65 -13.81 -10.37
N PRO A 172 -8.46 -12.58 -10.86
CA PRO A 172 -7.77 -11.54 -10.11
C PRO A 172 -8.45 -11.21 -8.78
N ASN A 173 -7.66 -11.15 -7.70
CA ASN A 173 -8.10 -10.70 -6.38
C ASN A 173 -7.48 -9.35 -5.98
N SER A 174 -6.73 -8.76 -6.87
CA SER A 174 -6.08 -7.47 -6.63
C SER A 174 -5.94 -6.64 -7.91
N ARG A 175 -5.92 -5.33 -7.74
CA ARG A 175 -5.42 -4.35 -8.69
C ARG A 175 -4.09 -3.83 -8.17
N ILE A 176 -3.02 -4.06 -8.91
CA ILE A 176 -1.65 -3.66 -8.56
C ILE A 176 -1.37 -2.32 -9.19
N LEU A 177 -1.18 -1.27 -8.38
CA LEU A 177 -0.84 0.05 -8.86
C LEU A 177 0.69 0.12 -9.05
N THR A 178 1.12 0.57 -10.23
CA THR A 178 2.53 0.54 -10.64
C THR A 178 3.04 1.85 -11.20
N GLU A 179 2.16 2.78 -11.50
CA GLU A 179 2.50 4.06 -12.13
C GLU A 179 1.68 5.19 -11.51
N THR A 180 2.29 6.36 -11.33
CA THR A 180 1.58 7.59 -10.98
C THR A 180 1.39 8.46 -12.21
N ASP A 181 0.24 9.15 -12.32
CA ASP A 181 0.07 10.21 -13.28
C ASP A 181 0.89 11.43 -12.81
N SER A 182 1.97 11.75 -13.52
CA SER A 182 3.00 12.73 -13.17
C SER A 182 2.79 14.08 -13.86
#